data_f67dbe65013f41b79199a28d31d2ed6b
#
_entry.id   f67dbe65013f41b79199a28d31d2ed6b
#
_cell.length_a   1.000
_cell.length_b   1.000
_cell.length_c   1.000
_cell.angle_alpha   90.00
_cell.angle_beta   90.00
_cell.angle_gamma   90.00
#
_symmetry.space_group_name_H-M   'P 1'
#
loop_
_entity.id
_entity.type
_entity.pdbx_description
1 polymer ?
#
loop_
_entity_poly.entity_id
_entity_poly.type
_entity_poly.pdbx_seq_one_letter_code
_entity_poly.pdbx_strand_id
1 'polypeptide(L)'
;MKIVIVDDEPKIRNGLSKLLSSRPGFEITGVFENAMEALEQLSVSYADVIITDIKMPEINGLDLINRIREKDENTKIIILSGYSDFSFAQRAIELGVTRYLTKPTNARELIGILEEIEKNIQKPRSEEKQEMKVTNLFVQKAMDYISMNYSQKLTLTKISEQLCITPNYLSELFKKHTGQNVSEYI
;
A
#
# COMPACT_ATOMS: atom_id res chain seq x y z
N MET A 1 9.81 3.48 -12.86
CA MET A 1 9.02 3.89 -11.67
C MET A 1 9.47 5.27 -11.23
N LYS A 2 8.54 6.23 -11.13
CA LYS A 2 8.80 7.63 -10.74
C LYS A 2 8.78 7.80 -9.24
N ILE A 3 9.84 8.34 -8.67
CA ILE A 3 10.03 8.47 -7.23
C ILE A 3 10.23 9.94 -6.86
N VAL A 4 9.49 10.39 -5.83
CA VAL A 4 9.67 11.69 -5.18
C VAL A 4 10.24 11.46 -3.77
N ILE A 5 11.19 12.28 -3.37
CA ILE A 5 11.84 12.24 -2.06
C ILE A 5 11.57 13.58 -1.36
N VAL A 6 11.10 13.51 -0.09
CA VAL A 6 10.81 14.68 0.74
C VAL A 6 11.45 14.46 2.13
N ASP A 7 12.46 15.23 2.46
CA ASP A 7 13.18 15.10 3.73
C ASP A 7 13.91 16.43 4.01
N ASP A 8 13.78 17.02 5.18
CA ASP A 8 14.42 18.29 5.51
C ASP A 8 15.94 18.16 5.73
N GLU A 9 16.44 16.94 5.99
CA GLU A 9 17.85 16.66 6.20
C GLU A 9 18.61 16.52 4.85
N PRO A 10 19.49 17.46 4.45
CA PRO A 10 20.18 17.41 3.15
C PRO A 10 21.02 16.15 2.95
N LYS A 11 21.60 15.60 4.04
CA LYS A 11 22.42 14.37 3.96
C LYS A 11 21.58 13.16 3.60
N ILE A 12 20.41 13.03 4.19
CA ILE A 12 19.46 11.92 3.92
C ILE A 12 18.94 12.06 2.50
N ARG A 13 18.43 13.23 2.16
CA ARG A 13 17.87 13.57 0.84
C ARG A 13 18.84 13.27 -0.31
N ASN A 14 20.09 13.77 -0.19
CA ASN A 14 21.12 13.55 -1.18
C ASN A 14 21.59 12.08 -1.23
N GLY A 15 21.69 11.43 -0.08
CA GLY A 15 22.03 10.02 0.03
C GLY A 15 21.03 9.12 -0.67
N LEU A 16 19.73 9.33 -0.41
CA LEU A 16 18.64 8.61 -1.06
C LEU A 16 18.61 8.86 -2.57
N SER A 17 18.71 10.13 -2.99
CA SER A 17 18.72 10.48 -4.40
C SER A 17 19.86 9.78 -5.14
N LYS A 18 21.08 9.83 -4.61
CA LYS A 18 22.24 9.15 -5.20
C LYS A 18 22.08 7.63 -5.24
N LEU A 19 21.59 7.04 -4.15
CA LEU A 19 21.37 5.59 -4.05
C LEU A 19 20.36 5.10 -5.10
N LEU A 20 19.24 5.80 -5.22
CA LEU A 20 18.12 5.37 -6.06
C LEU A 20 18.35 5.71 -7.54
N SER A 21 18.98 6.86 -7.87
CA SER A 21 19.33 7.21 -9.25
C SER A 21 20.34 6.25 -9.89
N SER A 22 21.09 5.50 -9.09
CA SER A 22 22.03 4.49 -9.61
C SER A 22 21.35 3.18 -10.03
N ARG A 23 20.04 3.03 -9.80
CA ARG A 23 19.29 1.80 -10.07
C ARG A 23 18.52 1.89 -11.37
N PRO A 24 18.68 0.89 -12.27
CA PRO A 24 17.83 0.80 -13.45
C PRO A 24 16.34 0.69 -13.08
N GLY A 25 15.49 1.38 -13.81
CA GLY A 25 14.03 1.35 -13.57
C GLY A 25 13.52 2.41 -12.60
N PHE A 26 14.39 3.06 -11.81
CA PHE A 26 14.04 4.14 -10.90
C PHE A 26 14.36 5.51 -11.49
N GLU A 27 13.38 6.38 -11.53
CA GLU A 27 13.48 7.76 -12.01
C GLU A 27 13.13 8.71 -10.85
N ILE A 28 14.10 9.48 -10.37
CA ILE A 28 13.87 10.50 -9.35
C ILE A 28 13.31 11.74 -10.02
N THR A 29 12.00 11.96 -9.88
CA THR A 29 11.30 13.08 -10.53
C THR A 29 11.18 14.31 -9.65
N GLY A 30 11.51 14.21 -8.36
CA GLY A 30 11.53 15.33 -7.43
C GLY A 30 12.30 15.02 -6.16
N VAL A 31 13.00 16.04 -5.64
CA VAL A 31 13.75 15.98 -4.37
C VAL A 31 13.50 17.29 -3.63
N PHE A 32 12.74 17.25 -2.55
CA PHE A 32 12.22 18.44 -1.87
C PHE A 32 12.66 18.47 -0.41
N GLU A 33 12.90 19.64 0.11
CA GLU A 33 13.29 19.84 1.51
C GLU A 33 12.07 20.04 2.44
N ASN A 34 10.92 20.29 1.87
CA ASN A 34 9.69 20.52 2.62
C ASN A 34 8.45 20.00 1.88
N ALA A 35 7.36 19.86 2.62
CA ALA A 35 6.10 19.34 2.11
C ALA A 35 5.39 20.29 1.12
N MET A 36 5.59 21.62 1.25
CA MET A 36 4.94 22.61 0.38
C MET A 36 5.43 22.48 -1.05
N GLU A 37 6.75 22.48 -1.25
CA GLU A 37 7.35 22.29 -2.59
C GLU A 37 6.93 20.95 -3.21
N ALA A 38 6.91 19.89 -2.41
CA ALA A 38 6.45 18.58 -2.88
C ALA A 38 4.99 18.62 -3.35
N LEU A 39 4.08 19.27 -2.60
CA LEU A 39 2.67 19.42 -2.99
C LEU A 39 2.49 20.25 -4.25
N GLU A 40 3.23 21.32 -4.43
CA GLU A 40 3.22 22.12 -5.65
C GLU A 40 3.60 21.27 -6.87
N GLN A 41 4.70 20.54 -6.79
CA GLN A 41 5.14 19.66 -7.85
C GLN A 41 4.13 18.54 -8.15
N LEU A 42 3.59 17.91 -7.11
CA LEU A 42 2.60 16.84 -7.25
C LEU A 42 1.24 17.32 -7.77
N SER A 43 0.99 18.63 -7.76
CA SER A 43 -0.21 19.21 -8.39
C SER A 43 -0.17 19.20 -9.92
N VAL A 44 1.03 19.16 -10.51
CA VAL A 44 1.26 19.23 -11.96
C VAL A 44 1.91 17.97 -12.53
N SER A 45 2.43 17.10 -11.66
CA SER A 45 3.06 15.83 -12.07
C SER A 45 2.68 14.71 -11.10
N TYR A 46 2.75 13.46 -11.58
CA TYR A 46 2.48 12.30 -10.72
C TYR A 46 3.77 11.60 -10.31
N ALA A 47 3.70 10.91 -9.17
CA ALA A 47 4.73 9.98 -8.71
C ALA A 47 4.11 8.59 -8.48
N ASP A 48 4.86 7.55 -8.78
CA ASP A 48 4.47 6.19 -8.44
C ASP A 48 4.72 5.91 -6.94
N VAL A 49 5.82 6.50 -6.42
CA VAL A 49 6.24 6.35 -5.02
C VAL A 49 6.67 7.69 -4.46
N ILE A 50 6.25 7.97 -3.23
CA ILE A 50 6.76 9.10 -2.43
C ILE A 50 7.46 8.53 -1.21
N ILE A 51 8.70 8.95 -0.99
CA ILE A 51 9.47 8.66 0.21
C ILE A 51 9.53 9.95 1.02
N THR A 52 9.00 9.95 2.24
CA THR A 52 8.92 11.16 3.07
C THR A 52 9.37 10.92 4.51
N ASP A 53 10.03 11.91 5.11
CA ASP A 53 10.13 11.97 6.56
C ASP A 53 8.81 12.40 7.19
N ILE A 54 8.63 12.14 8.49
CA ILE A 54 7.50 12.64 9.27
C ILE A 54 7.79 14.04 9.80
N LYS A 55 8.95 14.24 10.41
CA LYS A 55 9.28 15.51 11.05
C LYS A 55 9.95 16.46 10.09
N MET A 56 9.15 17.34 9.54
CA MET A 56 9.60 18.45 8.70
C MET A 56 9.01 19.76 9.23
N PRO A 57 9.67 20.91 8.97
CA PRO A 57 9.14 22.22 9.32
C PRO A 57 7.80 22.49 8.63
N GLU A 58 6.97 23.33 9.27
CA GLU A 58 5.67 23.83 8.77
C GLU A 58 4.61 22.75 8.57
N ILE A 59 4.79 21.84 7.64
CA ILE A 59 3.89 20.73 7.35
C ILE A 59 4.65 19.41 7.56
N ASN A 60 4.20 18.60 8.51
CA ASN A 60 4.80 17.30 8.75
C ASN A 60 4.43 16.28 7.65
N GLY A 61 5.17 15.16 7.59
CA GLY A 61 4.97 14.14 6.56
C GLY A 61 3.58 13.48 6.59
N LEU A 62 2.94 13.37 7.75
CA LEU A 62 1.59 12.80 7.85
C LEU A 62 0.53 13.76 7.27
N ASP A 63 0.69 15.06 7.49
CA ASP A 63 -0.18 16.07 6.89
C ASP A 63 0.03 16.18 5.38
N LEU A 64 1.28 16.03 4.91
CA LEU A 64 1.60 15.88 3.50
C LEU A 64 0.84 14.69 2.89
N ILE A 65 0.93 13.52 3.53
CA ILE A 65 0.26 12.30 3.08
C ILE A 65 -1.26 12.48 3.05
N ASN A 66 -1.84 13.08 4.08
CA ASN A 66 -3.27 13.34 4.13
C ASN A 66 -3.74 14.17 2.93
N ARG A 67 -3.04 15.26 2.61
CA ARG A 67 -3.35 16.11 1.44
C ARG A 67 -3.18 15.39 0.11
N ILE A 68 -2.20 14.48 0.00
CA ILE A 68 -2.05 13.64 -1.18
C ILE A 68 -3.25 12.70 -1.30
N ARG A 69 -3.66 12.05 -0.21
CA ARG A 69 -4.77 11.08 -0.18
C ARG A 69 -6.13 11.70 -0.53
N GLU A 70 -6.33 12.99 -0.30
CA GLU A 70 -7.53 13.72 -0.75
C GLU A 70 -7.71 13.69 -2.28
N LYS A 71 -6.62 13.49 -3.04
CA LYS A 71 -6.62 13.53 -4.51
C LYS A 71 -6.17 12.23 -5.17
N ASP A 72 -5.33 11.47 -4.50
CA ASP A 72 -4.70 10.26 -5.04
C ASP A 72 -4.52 9.18 -3.97
N GLU A 73 -5.29 8.11 -4.13
CA GLU A 73 -5.21 6.91 -3.27
C GLU A 73 -4.19 5.88 -3.77
N ASN A 74 -3.69 6.01 -5.01
CA ASN A 74 -2.90 4.98 -5.67
C ASN A 74 -1.39 5.11 -5.44
N THR A 75 -0.89 6.34 -5.33
CA THR A 75 0.53 6.60 -5.07
C THR A 75 1.01 5.84 -3.84
N LYS A 76 2.08 5.08 -3.99
CA LYS A 76 2.70 4.32 -2.90
C LYS A 76 3.50 5.26 -2.01
N ILE A 77 3.32 5.14 -0.70
CA ILE A 77 3.98 6.03 0.25
C ILE A 77 4.86 5.21 1.19
N ILE A 78 6.11 5.61 1.30
CA ILE A 78 7.08 5.05 2.24
C ILE A 78 7.48 6.17 3.19
N ILE A 79 7.30 5.93 4.49
CA ILE A 79 7.77 6.83 5.54
C ILE A 79 9.17 6.38 6.01
N LEU A 80 10.08 7.33 6.14
CA LEU A 80 11.35 7.15 6.84
C LEU A 80 11.34 8.05 8.08
N SER A 81 11.35 7.47 9.28
CA SER A 81 11.27 8.25 10.53
C SER A 81 12.37 7.90 11.52
N GLY A 82 12.98 8.90 12.12
CA GLY A 82 13.91 8.75 13.24
C GLY A 82 13.24 8.39 14.58
N TYR A 83 11.91 8.28 14.58
CA TYR A 83 11.14 8.08 15.81
C TYR A 83 10.33 6.80 15.73
N SER A 84 10.40 6.03 16.82
CA SER A 84 9.57 4.84 17.05
C SER A 84 8.27 5.18 17.79
N ASP A 85 7.72 6.39 17.57
CA ASP A 85 6.48 6.80 18.22
C ASP A 85 5.31 6.03 17.62
N PHE A 86 4.64 5.26 18.46
CA PHE A 86 3.51 4.43 18.08
C PHE A 86 2.36 5.25 17.46
N SER A 87 2.15 6.48 17.91
CA SER A 87 1.09 7.35 17.40
C SER A 87 1.30 7.70 15.92
N PHE A 88 2.53 7.91 15.49
CA PHE A 88 2.84 8.15 14.07
C PHE A 88 2.63 6.91 13.22
N ALA A 89 3.01 5.74 13.72
CA ALA A 89 2.79 4.49 13.01
C ALA A 89 1.28 4.18 12.86
N GLN A 90 0.50 4.40 13.92
CA GLN A 90 -0.95 4.23 13.86
C GLN A 90 -1.58 5.15 12.82
N ARG A 91 -1.23 6.43 12.82
CA ARG A 91 -1.76 7.39 11.85
C ARG A 91 -1.33 7.08 10.42
N ALA A 92 -0.09 6.61 10.22
CA ALA A 92 0.40 6.15 8.92
C ALA A 92 -0.43 4.97 8.36
N ILE A 93 -0.83 4.03 9.22
CA ILE A 93 -1.71 2.91 8.85
C ILE A 93 -3.09 3.42 8.40
N GLU A 94 -3.69 4.35 9.15
CA GLU A 94 -4.98 4.97 8.79
C GLU A 94 -4.94 5.68 7.43
N LEU A 95 -3.79 6.30 7.10
CA LEU A 95 -3.56 6.98 5.82
C LEU A 95 -3.16 6.03 4.67
N GLY A 96 -3.16 4.72 4.88
CA GLY A 96 -2.83 3.75 3.86
C GLY A 96 -1.39 3.83 3.36
N VAL A 97 -0.44 4.08 4.28
CA VAL A 97 0.99 4.10 3.95
C VAL A 97 1.47 2.69 3.61
N THR A 98 2.24 2.58 2.53
CA THR A 98 2.71 1.28 2.03
C THR A 98 3.75 0.66 2.96
N ARG A 99 4.69 1.46 3.48
CA ARG A 99 5.72 1.03 4.43
C ARG A 99 6.12 2.16 5.38
N TYR A 100 6.44 1.77 6.60
CA TYR A 100 7.00 2.65 7.63
C TYR A 100 8.36 2.09 8.04
N LEU A 101 9.42 2.83 7.81
CA LEU A 101 10.80 2.42 8.11
C LEU A 101 11.41 3.37 9.13
N THR A 102 12.17 2.81 10.07
CA THR A 102 12.90 3.62 11.06
C THR A 102 14.29 4.01 10.55
N LYS A 103 14.70 5.24 10.82
CA LYS A 103 16.07 5.70 10.58
C LYS A 103 16.99 5.16 11.72
N PRO A 104 18.22 4.71 11.46
CA PRO A 104 18.88 4.68 10.17
C PRO A 104 18.34 3.56 9.26
N THR A 105 17.89 3.94 8.07
CA THR A 105 17.25 3.00 7.13
C THR A 105 18.28 2.10 6.46
N ASN A 106 18.01 0.82 6.42
CA ASN A 106 18.84 -0.12 5.68
C ASN A 106 18.59 0.05 4.16
N ALA A 107 19.65 0.42 3.43
CA ALA A 107 19.57 0.64 1.99
C ALA A 107 19.06 -0.59 1.21
N ARG A 108 19.43 -1.82 1.63
CA ARG A 108 18.97 -3.06 0.98
C ARG A 108 17.48 -3.30 1.21
N GLU A 109 17.00 -3.00 2.41
CA GLU A 109 15.58 -3.11 2.74
C GLU A 109 14.73 -2.14 1.91
N LEU A 110 15.13 -0.87 1.85
CA LEU A 110 14.44 0.14 1.05
C LEU A 110 14.41 -0.24 -0.44
N ILE A 111 15.53 -0.68 -1.00
CA ILE A 111 15.60 -1.13 -2.39
C ILE A 111 14.68 -2.33 -2.62
N GLY A 112 14.70 -3.33 -1.74
CA GLY A 112 13.83 -4.51 -1.86
C GLY A 112 12.34 -4.15 -1.88
N ILE A 113 11.93 -3.19 -1.03
CA ILE A 113 10.56 -2.68 -1.02
C ILE A 113 10.21 -1.96 -2.33
N LEU A 114 11.12 -1.12 -2.85
CA LEU A 114 10.90 -0.41 -4.10
C LEU A 114 10.83 -1.35 -5.31
N GLU A 115 11.66 -2.39 -5.35
CA GLU A 115 11.61 -3.43 -6.39
C GLU A 115 10.30 -4.24 -6.32
N GLU A 116 9.78 -4.51 -5.12
CA GLU A 116 8.46 -5.14 -4.94
C GLU A 116 7.34 -4.25 -5.48
N ILE A 117 7.38 -2.95 -5.15
CA ILE A 117 6.42 -1.97 -5.65
C ILE A 117 6.49 -1.86 -7.17
N GLU A 118 7.70 -1.79 -7.75
CA GLU A 118 7.89 -1.70 -9.21
C GLU A 118 7.30 -2.90 -9.94
N LYS A 119 7.55 -4.12 -9.46
CA LYS A 119 6.95 -5.35 -10.01
C LYS A 119 5.42 -5.31 -9.98
N ASN A 120 4.84 -4.76 -8.90
CA ASN A 120 3.39 -4.66 -8.75
C ASN A 120 2.79 -3.58 -9.66
N ILE A 121 3.51 -2.47 -9.92
CA ILE A 121 3.07 -1.43 -10.87
C ILE A 121 3.17 -1.92 -12.31
N GLN A 122 4.19 -2.72 -12.64
CA GLN A 122 4.42 -3.25 -13.99
C GLN A 122 3.54 -4.46 -14.34
N LYS A 123 2.85 -5.08 -13.37
CA LYS A 123 1.85 -6.10 -13.67
C LYS A 123 0.79 -5.51 -14.58
N PRO A 124 0.52 -6.12 -15.76
CA PRO A 124 -0.49 -5.59 -16.66
C PRO A 124 -1.84 -5.54 -15.93
N ARG A 125 -2.58 -4.45 -16.10
CA ARG A 125 -3.96 -4.28 -15.57
C ARG A 125 -4.91 -5.44 -15.92
N SER A 126 -4.53 -6.27 -16.88
CA SER A 126 -5.20 -7.51 -17.24
C SER A 126 -5.09 -8.60 -16.16
N GLU A 127 -3.97 -8.66 -15.42
CA GLU A 127 -3.79 -9.64 -14.34
C GLU A 127 -4.54 -9.20 -13.08
N GLU A 128 -4.52 -7.92 -12.72
CA GLU A 128 -5.33 -7.39 -11.61
C GLU A 128 -6.84 -7.58 -11.88
N LYS A 129 -7.29 -7.32 -13.12
CA LYS A 129 -8.68 -7.59 -13.50
C LYS A 129 -9.01 -9.08 -13.51
N GLN A 130 -8.05 -9.93 -13.78
CA GLN A 130 -8.23 -11.38 -13.78
C GLN A 130 -8.21 -11.91 -12.33
N GLU A 131 -7.31 -11.44 -11.48
CA GLU A 131 -7.32 -11.75 -10.05
C GLU A 131 -8.61 -11.25 -9.37
N MET A 132 -9.04 -10.02 -9.65
CA MET A 132 -10.29 -9.47 -9.12
C MET A 132 -11.53 -10.22 -9.63
N LYS A 133 -11.54 -10.67 -10.90
CA LYS A 133 -12.60 -11.52 -11.43
C LYS A 133 -12.63 -12.90 -10.77
N VAL A 134 -11.48 -13.53 -10.58
CA VAL A 134 -11.36 -14.84 -9.92
C VAL A 134 -11.77 -14.72 -8.45
N THR A 135 -11.34 -13.66 -7.76
CA THR A 135 -11.67 -13.37 -6.37
C THR A 135 -13.18 -13.16 -6.19
N ASN A 136 -13.81 -12.34 -7.04
CA ASN A 136 -15.27 -12.14 -7.06
C ASN A 136 -16.01 -13.44 -7.36
N LEU A 137 -15.49 -14.29 -8.22
CA LEU A 137 -16.09 -15.58 -8.55
C LEU A 137 -16.12 -16.53 -7.35
N PHE A 138 -15.05 -16.56 -6.53
CA PHE A 138 -15.05 -17.39 -5.32
C PHE A 138 -16.04 -16.91 -4.27
N VAL A 139 -16.15 -15.59 -4.06
CA VAL A 139 -17.14 -15.02 -3.13
C VAL A 139 -18.55 -15.32 -3.63
N GLN A 140 -18.84 -15.12 -4.91
CA GLN A 140 -20.14 -15.42 -5.50
C GLN A 140 -20.49 -16.90 -5.35
N LYS A 141 -19.59 -17.82 -5.69
CA LYS A 141 -19.80 -19.26 -5.51
C LYS A 141 -20.01 -19.65 -4.05
N ALA A 142 -19.33 -18.98 -3.10
CA ALA A 142 -19.57 -19.21 -1.69
C ALA A 142 -21.00 -18.81 -1.29
N MET A 143 -21.46 -17.64 -1.73
CA MET A 143 -22.82 -17.15 -1.48
C MET A 143 -23.88 -18.06 -2.11
N ASP A 144 -23.66 -18.50 -3.36
CA ASP A 144 -24.56 -19.43 -4.04
C ASP A 144 -24.63 -20.78 -3.31
N TYR A 145 -23.47 -21.31 -2.87
CA TYR A 145 -23.43 -22.57 -2.12
C TYR A 145 -24.16 -22.46 -0.76
N ILE A 146 -23.98 -21.34 -0.05
CA ILE A 146 -24.69 -21.07 1.21
C ILE A 146 -26.21 -21.02 0.95
N SER A 147 -26.64 -20.28 -0.06
CA SER A 147 -28.07 -20.13 -0.38
C SER A 147 -28.74 -21.43 -0.81
N MET A 148 -28.01 -22.32 -1.48
CA MET A 148 -28.54 -23.65 -1.90
C MET A 148 -28.58 -24.67 -0.75
N ASN A 149 -27.79 -24.47 0.30
CA ASN A 149 -27.60 -25.44 1.37
C ASN A 149 -27.96 -24.89 2.76
N TYR A 150 -28.72 -23.80 2.84
CA TYR A 150 -29.08 -23.14 4.11
C TYR A 150 -29.81 -24.05 5.13
N SER A 151 -30.43 -25.14 4.65
CA SER A 151 -31.09 -26.13 5.50
C SER A 151 -30.14 -27.12 6.20
N GLN A 152 -28.86 -27.10 5.84
CA GLN A 152 -27.82 -27.96 6.41
C GLN A 152 -26.91 -27.16 7.33
N LYS A 153 -26.24 -27.84 8.28
CA LYS A 153 -25.22 -27.22 9.10
C LYS A 153 -23.97 -26.90 8.23
N LEU A 154 -23.86 -25.65 7.81
CA LEU A 154 -22.71 -25.15 7.06
C LEU A 154 -21.58 -24.73 8.02
N THR A 155 -20.36 -24.87 7.57
CA THR A 155 -19.14 -24.39 8.25
C THR A 155 -18.19 -23.79 7.21
N LEU A 156 -17.35 -22.85 7.63
CA LEU A 156 -16.32 -22.27 6.78
C LEU A 156 -15.46 -23.34 6.10
N THR A 157 -15.09 -24.40 6.83
CA THR A 157 -14.31 -25.54 6.30
C THR A 157 -15.06 -26.25 5.16
N LYS A 158 -16.34 -26.57 5.35
CA LYS A 158 -17.13 -27.23 4.32
C LYS A 158 -17.25 -26.41 3.03
N ILE A 159 -17.44 -25.09 3.18
CA ILE A 159 -17.55 -24.19 2.03
C ILE A 159 -16.21 -24.07 1.30
N SER A 160 -15.11 -23.92 2.05
CA SER A 160 -13.77 -23.82 1.47
C SER A 160 -13.34 -25.11 0.74
N GLU A 161 -13.66 -26.29 1.29
CA GLU A 161 -13.44 -27.58 0.64
C GLU A 161 -14.18 -27.69 -0.69
N GLN A 162 -15.46 -27.27 -0.70
CA GLN A 162 -16.27 -27.27 -1.93
C GLN A 162 -15.72 -26.35 -3.02
N LEU A 163 -15.06 -25.26 -2.61
CA LEU A 163 -14.45 -24.30 -3.53
C LEU A 163 -12.98 -24.61 -3.85
N CYS A 164 -12.42 -25.68 -3.28
CA CYS A 164 -11.03 -26.08 -3.42
C CYS A 164 -10.03 -24.99 -3.02
N ILE A 165 -10.33 -24.23 -1.95
CA ILE A 165 -9.48 -23.17 -1.39
C ILE A 165 -9.30 -23.39 0.12
N THR A 166 -8.33 -22.67 0.72
CA THR A 166 -8.13 -22.78 2.17
C THR A 166 -9.19 -21.97 2.95
N PRO A 167 -9.58 -22.40 4.16
CA PRO A 167 -10.54 -21.67 5.00
C PRO A 167 -10.10 -20.22 5.30
N ASN A 168 -8.80 -20.01 5.56
CA ASN A 168 -8.25 -18.68 5.81
C ASN A 168 -8.41 -17.76 4.59
N TYR A 169 -8.07 -18.26 3.41
CA TYR A 169 -8.22 -17.51 2.17
C TYR A 169 -9.68 -17.15 1.88
N LEU A 170 -10.60 -18.09 2.05
CA LEU A 170 -12.04 -17.80 1.92
C LEU A 170 -12.50 -16.74 2.91
N SER A 171 -12.08 -16.83 4.17
CA SER A 171 -12.47 -15.88 5.21
C SER A 171 -12.02 -14.44 4.90
N GLU A 172 -10.76 -14.26 4.45
CA GLU A 172 -10.22 -12.97 4.06
C GLU A 172 -10.93 -12.39 2.85
N LEU A 173 -11.14 -13.22 1.80
CA LEU A 173 -11.84 -12.81 0.59
C LEU A 173 -13.28 -12.39 0.88
N PHE A 174 -14.00 -13.19 1.64
CA PHE A 174 -15.40 -12.95 1.93
C PHE A 174 -15.57 -11.66 2.75
N LYS A 175 -14.75 -11.47 3.79
CA LYS A 175 -14.75 -10.24 4.60
C LYS A 175 -14.41 -9.00 3.79
N LYS A 176 -13.41 -9.10 2.90
CA LYS A 176 -12.99 -7.99 2.01
C LYS A 176 -14.11 -7.55 1.07
N HIS A 177 -14.93 -8.49 0.57
CA HIS A 177 -15.97 -8.20 -0.44
C HIS A 177 -17.34 -7.93 0.14
N THR A 178 -17.70 -8.54 1.28
CA THR A 178 -19.04 -8.42 1.88
C THR A 178 -19.05 -7.53 3.14
N GLY A 179 -17.89 -7.23 3.70
CA GLY A 179 -17.75 -6.54 4.98
C GLY A 179 -18.03 -7.42 6.21
N GLN A 180 -18.46 -8.67 6.03
CA GLN A 180 -18.86 -9.60 7.08
C GLN A 180 -18.03 -10.88 7.06
N ASN A 181 -17.92 -11.55 8.20
CA ASN A 181 -17.30 -12.88 8.23
C ASN A 181 -18.27 -13.94 7.67
N VAL A 182 -17.75 -15.01 7.06
CA VAL A 182 -18.56 -16.13 6.55
C VAL A 182 -19.47 -16.71 7.64
N SER A 183 -18.97 -16.80 8.88
CA SER A 183 -19.74 -17.33 10.02
C SER A 183 -20.89 -16.44 10.49
N GLU A 184 -20.86 -15.16 10.15
CA GLU A 184 -21.95 -14.20 10.43
C GLU A 184 -22.97 -14.19 9.29
N TYR A 185 -22.56 -14.64 8.12
CA TYR A 185 -23.38 -14.69 6.91
C TYR A 185 -24.19 -15.99 6.80
N ILE A 186 -23.72 -17.10 7.41
CA ILE A 186 -24.40 -18.40 7.48
C ILE A 186 -25.54 -18.36 8.51
#